data_64cb783150d6b912cf7c200c3c96de52
#
_entry.id   64cb783150d6b912cf7c200c3c96de52
#
_cell.length_a   1.000
_cell.length_b   1.000
_cell.length_c   1.000
_cell.angle_alpha   90.00
_cell.angle_beta   90.00
_cell.angle_gamma   90.00
#
_symmetry.space_group_name_H-M   'P 1'
#
loop_
_entity.id
_entity.type
_entity.pdbx_description
1 polymer ?
#
loop_
_entity_poly.entity_id
_entity_poly.type
_entity_poly.pdbx_seq_one_letter_code
_entity_poly.pdbx_strand_id
1 'polypeptide(L)'
;PRSDADKNDPTAKAQTVTPGTTPNAQDSIGNVADLPSGTTYEFKTPVDTATEGEKDATVVVTYPDGTKDEVPVKVTVKTPSTDADNNTPVVKAQTVTPGTTPNAQDSIGNVADLPSGTTFDFKTPVDTATEGEKDATVVVTYPDGTKDEVPVKVTVKDPRSDADKNDPTAKAQTVTPGSTPNAQDSIGNVSDLPSGTT
;
A
#
# COMPACT_ATOMS: atom_id res chain seq x y z
N PRO A 1 6.11 -10.71 62.54
CA PRO A 1 5.87 -11.38 61.25
C PRO A 1 5.98 -10.35 60.14
N ARG A 2 6.67 -10.69 59.08
CA ARG A 2 6.74 -9.83 57.87
C ARG A 2 5.41 -9.87 57.16
N SER A 3 4.98 -8.74 56.63
CA SER A 3 3.81 -8.65 55.76
C SER A 3 4.05 -9.33 54.42
N ASP A 4 3.01 -9.51 53.61
CA ASP A 4 3.17 -10.05 52.27
C ASP A 4 3.91 -9.05 51.36
N ALA A 5 3.71 -7.75 51.54
CA ALA A 5 4.49 -6.74 50.82
C ALA A 5 6.00 -6.79 51.15
N ASP A 6 6.36 -7.11 52.43
CA ASP A 6 7.78 -7.26 52.83
C ASP A 6 8.46 -8.51 52.24
N LYS A 7 7.67 -9.49 51.78
CA LYS A 7 8.17 -10.79 51.29
C LYS A 7 8.19 -10.88 49.78
N ASN A 8 7.43 -10.05 49.10
CA ASN A 8 7.24 -10.10 47.64
C ASN A 8 7.75 -8.81 47.03
N ASP A 9 8.19 -8.88 45.80
CA ASP A 9 8.71 -7.77 45.00
C ASP A 9 8.12 -7.81 43.61
N PRO A 10 6.97 -7.13 43.39
CA PRO A 10 6.34 -7.11 42.08
C PRO A 10 7.21 -6.38 41.03
N THR A 11 7.43 -6.98 39.90
CA THR A 11 8.27 -6.39 38.83
C THR A 11 7.41 -5.75 37.74
N ALA A 12 7.83 -4.59 37.26
CA ALA A 12 7.18 -3.90 36.17
C ALA A 12 7.35 -4.65 34.83
N LYS A 13 6.31 -4.67 34.04
CA LYS A 13 6.30 -5.19 32.65
C LYS A 13 5.69 -4.14 31.73
N ALA A 14 6.35 -3.88 30.60
CA ALA A 14 5.81 -2.99 29.59
C ALA A 14 4.52 -3.58 28.98
N GLN A 15 3.49 -2.74 28.81
CA GLN A 15 2.22 -3.08 28.19
C GLN A 15 1.97 -2.14 27.00
N THR A 16 1.47 -2.69 25.88
CA THR A 16 1.02 -1.89 24.73
C THR A 16 -0.47 -2.11 24.52
N VAL A 17 -1.21 -1.02 24.36
CA VAL A 17 -2.66 -1.04 24.12
C VAL A 17 -3.01 -0.14 22.94
N THR A 18 -4.18 -0.36 22.35
CA THR A 18 -4.72 0.51 21.29
C THR A 18 -5.42 1.73 21.89
N PRO A 19 -5.47 2.87 21.15
CA PRO A 19 -6.20 4.05 21.60
C PRO A 19 -7.65 3.74 21.98
N GLY A 20 -8.11 4.31 23.09
CA GLY A 20 -9.47 4.14 23.60
C GLY A 20 -9.75 2.85 24.36
N THR A 21 -8.79 1.94 24.48
CA THR A 21 -8.95 0.72 25.29
C THR A 21 -8.59 0.96 26.74
N THR A 22 -9.25 0.25 27.66
CA THR A 22 -8.89 0.27 29.09
C THR A 22 -7.81 -0.78 29.35
N PRO A 23 -6.58 -0.40 29.74
CA PRO A 23 -5.54 -1.37 30.04
C PRO A 23 -5.85 -2.15 31.33
N ASN A 24 -5.42 -3.42 31.36
CA ASN A 24 -5.51 -4.24 32.56
C ASN A 24 -4.22 -4.06 33.39
N ALA A 25 -4.34 -3.67 34.66
CA ALA A 25 -3.20 -3.41 35.53
C ALA A 25 -2.31 -4.65 35.75
N GLN A 26 -2.90 -5.86 35.80
CA GLN A 26 -2.16 -7.11 35.96
C GLN A 26 -1.17 -7.36 34.82
N ASP A 27 -1.49 -6.93 33.59
CA ASP A 27 -0.63 -7.11 32.42
C ASP A 27 0.63 -6.25 32.47
N SER A 28 0.67 -5.27 33.37
CA SER A 28 1.84 -4.43 33.65
C SER A 28 2.75 -4.99 34.74
N ILE A 29 2.46 -6.19 35.28
CA ILE A 29 3.28 -6.89 36.28
C ILE A 29 3.86 -8.16 35.65
N GLY A 30 5.19 -8.30 35.76
CA GLY A 30 5.93 -9.37 35.06
C GLY A 30 5.95 -10.71 35.79
N ASN A 31 5.83 -10.71 37.11
CA ASN A 31 6.00 -11.89 37.97
C ASN A 31 4.72 -12.27 38.72
N VAL A 32 3.56 -12.08 38.11
CA VAL A 32 2.23 -12.38 38.72
C VAL A 32 2.15 -13.81 39.28
N ALA A 33 2.79 -14.80 38.59
CA ALA A 33 2.78 -16.18 39.01
C ALA A 33 3.56 -16.46 40.35
N ASP A 34 4.47 -15.57 40.70
CA ASP A 34 5.29 -15.69 41.89
C ASP A 34 4.65 -15.02 43.11
N LEU A 35 3.59 -14.24 42.90
CA LEU A 35 2.89 -13.52 43.96
C LEU A 35 1.81 -14.38 44.60
N PRO A 36 1.45 -14.11 45.86
CA PRO A 36 0.47 -14.89 46.62
C PRO A 36 -0.88 -14.99 45.87
N SER A 37 -1.50 -16.16 45.93
CA SER A 37 -2.84 -16.35 45.39
C SER A 37 -3.85 -15.43 46.09
N GLY A 38 -4.67 -14.73 45.30
CA GLY A 38 -5.62 -13.73 45.78
C GLY A 38 -5.07 -12.28 45.75
N THR A 39 -3.85 -12.07 45.23
CA THR A 39 -3.32 -10.73 44.98
C THR A 39 -4.17 -10.04 43.88
N THR A 40 -4.47 -8.76 44.09
CA THR A 40 -5.22 -7.94 43.13
C THR A 40 -4.37 -6.77 42.60
N TYR A 41 -4.72 -6.30 41.40
CA TYR A 41 -3.97 -5.29 40.67
C TYR A 41 -4.89 -4.19 40.17
N GLU A 42 -4.57 -2.95 40.48
CA GLU A 42 -5.35 -1.78 40.01
C GLU A 42 -4.40 -0.64 39.65
N PHE A 43 -4.71 0.13 38.62
CA PHE A 43 -4.03 1.39 38.39
C PHE A 43 -4.41 2.39 39.47
N LYS A 44 -3.43 3.06 40.07
CA LYS A 44 -3.63 4.11 41.07
C LYS A 44 -4.50 5.25 40.55
N THR A 45 -4.32 5.59 39.28
CA THR A 45 -5.15 6.52 38.51
C THR A 45 -5.43 5.91 37.13
N PRO A 46 -6.63 6.13 36.53
CA PRO A 46 -6.88 5.65 35.18
C PRO A 46 -5.82 6.13 34.19
N VAL A 47 -5.35 5.22 33.33
CA VAL A 47 -4.40 5.55 32.26
C VAL A 47 -5.14 6.26 31.13
N ASP A 48 -4.64 7.43 30.72
CA ASP A 48 -5.16 8.10 29.52
C ASP A 48 -4.73 7.37 28.26
N THR A 49 -5.66 6.72 27.59
CA THR A 49 -5.46 6.02 26.31
C THR A 49 -6.07 6.75 25.12
N ALA A 50 -6.57 7.98 25.30
CA ALA A 50 -7.17 8.74 24.20
C ALA A 50 -6.13 9.20 23.17
N THR A 51 -4.88 9.41 23.60
CA THR A 51 -3.77 9.84 22.73
C THR A 51 -2.64 8.83 22.73
N GLU A 52 -2.01 8.64 21.55
CA GLU A 52 -0.84 7.78 21.40
C GLU A 52 0.35 8.27 22.22
N GLY A 53 1.25 7.36 22.49
CA GLY A 53 2.51 7.61 23.21
C GLY A 53 2.68 6.77 24.46
N GLU A 54 3.85 6.90 25.09
CA GLU A 54 4.17 6.26 26.36
C GLU A 54 3.54 7.03 27.52
N LYS A 55 2.81 6.30 28.37
CA LYS A 55 2.15 6.84 29.56
C LYS A 55 2.79 6.27 30.80
N ASP A 56 3.19 7.15 31.72
CA ASP A 56 3.61 6.74 33.05
C ASP A 56 2.37 6.43 33.88
N ALA A 57 2.40 5.30 34.58
CA ALA A 57 1.32 4.86 35.45
C ALA A 57 1.90 4.16 36.71
N THR A 58 1.05 3.95 37.68
CA THR A 58 1.41 3.19 38.87
C THR A 58 0.36 2.10 39.09
N VAL A 59 0.81 0.86 39.23
CA VAL A 59 -0.03 -0.25 39.63
C VAL A 59 0.05 -0.42 41.14
N VAL A 60 -1.09 -0.46 41.80
CA VAL A 60 -1.24 -0.83 43.20
C VAL A 60 -1.49 -2.34 43.26
N VAL A 61 -0.53 -3.06 43.81
CA VAL A 61 -0.61 -4.50 44.06
C VAL A 61 -1.10 -4.67 45.49
N THR A 62 -2.26 -5.29 45.68
CA THR A 62 -2.84 -5.54 46.99
C THR A 62 -2.78 -7.03 47.34
N TYR A 63 -2.11 -7.40 48.38
CA TYR A 63 -1.93 -8.78 48.83
C TYR A 63 -3.10 -9.28 49.68
N PRO A 64 -3.23 -10.63 49.87
CA PRO A 64 -4.30 -11.21 50.70
C PRO A 64 -4.33 -10.74 52.14
N ASP A 65 -3.17 -10.37 52.69
CA ASP A 65 -3.06 -9.82 54.06
C ASP A 65 -3.46 -8.32 54.13
N GLY A 66 -3.83 -7.71 52.98
CA GLY A 66 -4.25 -6.30 52.87
C GLY A 66 -3.07 -5.31 52.72
N THR A 67 -1.83 -5.78 52.76
CA THR A 67 -0.67 -4.92 52.50
C THR A 67 -0.52 -4.64 51.01
N LYS A 68 0.19 -3.57 50.64
CA LYS A 68 0.24 -3.07 49.25
C LYS A 68 1.64 -2.67 48.84
N ASP A 69 1.92 -2.86 47.55
CA ASP A 69 3.04 -2.26 46.84
C ASP A 69 2.56 -1.34 45.71
N GLU A 70 3.31 -0.28 45.48
CA GLU A 70 3.11 0.62 44.34
C GLU A 70 4.23 0.41 43.33
N VAL A 71 3.90 -0.03 42.13
CA VAL A 71 4.86 -0.35 41.07
C VAL A 71 4.73 0.67 39.94
N PRO A 72 5.77 1.51 39.71
CA PRO A 72 5.82 2.37 38.54
C PRO A 72 5.91 1.53 37.27
N VAL A 73 5.02 1.77 36.30
CA VAL A 73 4.95 1.02 35.05
C VAL A 73 4.79 1.97 33.85
N LYS A 74 5.02 1.47 32.66
CA LYS A 74 4.81 2.20 31.42
C LYS A 74 3.79 1.48 30.54
N VAL A 75 2.79 2.23 30.08
CA VAL A 75 1.78 1.77 29.13
C VAL A 75 1.95 2.54 27.83
N THR A 76 2.24 1.85 26.74
CA THR A 76 2.36 2.46 25.41
C THR A 76 1.01 2.37 24.69
N VAL A 77 0.48 3.52 24.31
CA VAL A 77 -0.72 3.61 23.46
C VAL A 77 -0.28 3.75 22.02
N LYS A 78 -0.61 2.79 21.18
CA LYS A 78 -0.20 2.76 19.78
C LYS A 78 -1.28 2.14 18.88
N THR A 79 -1.59 2.83 17.78
CA THR A 79 -2.40 2.26 16.71
C THR A 79 -1.57 1.18 16.00
N PRO A 80 -2.10 -0.04 15.79
CA PRO A 80 -1.43 -1.05 14.99
C PRO A 80 -1.21 -0.52 13.56
N SER A 81 -0.01 -0.75 13.01
CA SER A 81 0.25 -0.42 11.60
C SER A 81 -0.54 -1.36 10.69
N THR A 82 -1.07 -0.80 9.59
CA THR A 82 -1.82 -1.54 8.58
C THR A 82 -0.90 -2.14 7.52
N ASP A 83 -1.44 -3.03 6.67
CA ASP A 83 -0.69 -3.55 5.52
C ASP A 83 -0.29 -2.42 4.56
N ALA A 84 -1.16 -1.41 4.34
CA ALA A 84 -0.84 -0.24 3.53
C ALA A 84 0.31 0.59 4.13
N ASP A 85 0.38 0.73 5.47
CA ASP A 85 1.50 1.43 6.13
C ASP A 85 2.83 0.69 6.01
N ASN A 86 2.78 -0.64 5.92
CA ASN A 86 3.96 -1.51 5.94
C ASN A 86 4.48 -1.87 4.56
N ASN A 87 3.72 -1.62 3.50
CA ASN A 87 4.05 -1.99 2.14
C ASN A 87 4.03 -0.77 1.23
N THR A 88 4.86 -0.81 0.19
CA THR A 88 4.91 0.25 -0.83
C THR A 88 4.91 -0.41 -2.21
N PRO A 89 3.77 -0.38 -2.93
CA PRO A 89 3.72 -0.88 -4.30
C PRO A 89 4.63 -0.07 -5.23
N VAL A 90 5.39 -0.76 -6.07
CA VAL A 90 6.31 -0.15 -7.04
C VAL A 90 5.68 -0.15 -8.42
N VAL A 91 5.70 1.00 -9.10
CA VAL A 91 5.16 1.16 -10.45
C VAL A 91 6.00 0.39 -11.46
N LYS A 92 5.32 -0.30 -12.38
CA LYS A 92 5.91 -0.96 -13.55
C LYS A 92 5.20 -0.48 -14.81
N ALA A 93 5.97 -0.11 -15.83
CA ALA A 93 5.40 0.26 -17.12
C ALA A 93 4.72 -0.95 -17.78
N GLN A 94 3.52 -0.75 -18.34
CA GLN A 94 2.74 -1.74 -19.08
C GLN A 94 2.47 -1.23 -20.50
N THR A 95 2.63 -2.11 -21.49
CA THR A 95 2.26 -1.83 -22.88
C THR A 95 1.22 -2.85 -23.33
N VAL A 96 0.14 -2.38 -23.93
CA VAL A 96 -0.95 -3.20 -24.46
C VAL A 96 -1.29 -2.82 -25.91
N THR A 97 -1.95 -3.71 -26.63
CA THR A 97 -2.45 -3.41 -27.97
C THR A 97 -3.82 -2.72 -27.93
N PRO A 98 -4.18 -1.93 -28.94
CA PRO A 98 -5.50 -1.31 -29.02
C PRO A 98 -6.66 -2.31 -28.86
N GLY A 99 -7.65 -1.93 -28.05
CA GLY A 99 -8.85 -2.74 -27.80
C GLY A 99 -8.67 -3.86 -26.77
N THR A 100 -7.48 -4.07 -26.19
CA THR A 100 -7.27 -5.05 -25.13
C THR A 100 -7.57 -4.46 -23.75
N THR A 101 -8.06 -5.29 -22.84
CA THR A 101 -8.23 -4.89 -21.42
C THR A 101 -6.93 -5.13 -20.67
N PRO A 102 -6.25 -4.09 -20.14
CA PRO A 102 -5.04 -4.28 -19.37
C PRO A 102 -5.33 -4.92 -18.01
N ASN A 103 -4.38 -5.68 -17.49
CA ASN A 103 -4.43 -6.23 -16.14
C ASN A 103 -3.73 -5.25 -15.18
N ALA A 104 -4.41 -4.81 -14.13
CA ALA A 104 -3.86 -3.85 -13.16
C ALA A 104 -2.60 -4.36 -12.46
N GLN A 105 -2.52 -5.66 -12.18
CA GLN A 105 -1.36 -6.29 -11.54
C GLN A 105 -0.07 -6.12 -12.35
N ASP A 106 -0.17 -6.09 -13.69
CA ASP A 106 0.99 -5.96 -14.58
C ASP A 106 1.63 -4.55 -14.51
N SER A 107 0.92 -3.59 -13.93
CA SER A 107 1.44 -2.24 -13.66
C SER A 107 2.15 -2.10 -12.30
N ILE A 108 2.28 -3.20 -11.53
CA ILE A 108 2.97 -3.25 -10.25
C ILE A 108 4.18 -4.17 -10.35
N GLY A 109 5.36 -3.65 -9.98
CA GLY A 109 6.64 -4.33 -10.18
C GLY A 109 7.05 -5.28 -9.07
N ASN A 110 6.53 -5.09 -7.86
CA ASN A 110 6.93 -5.85 -6.67
C ASN A 110 5.81 -6.70 -6.08
N VAL A 111 4.94 -7.23 -6.91
CA VAL A 111 3.78 -8.07 -6.48
C VAL A 111 4.19 -9.21 -5.54
N ALA A 112 5.36 -9.82 -5.78
CA ALA A 112 5.87 -10.93 -4.99
C ALA A 112 6.26 -10.54 -3.55
N ASP A 113 6.52 -9.25 -3.32
CA ASP A 113 6.92 -8.73 -2.00
C ASP A 113 5.72 -8.28 -1.17
N LEU A 114 4.54 -8.19 -1.79
CA LEU A 114 3.32 -7.78 -1.13
C LEU A 114 2.64 -8.97 -0.42
N PRO A 115 1.83 -8.72 0.63
CA PRO A 115 1.14 -9.77 1.36
C PRO A 115 0.32 -10.70 0.46
N SER A 116 0.35 -11.99 0.74
CA SER A 116 -0.46 -12.98 0.02
C SER A 116 -1.95 -12.67 0.18
N GLY A 117 -2.69 -12.66 -0.93
CA GLY A 117 -4.11 -12.25 -0.97
C GLY A 117 -4.33 -10.79 -1.33
N THR A 118 -3.26 -10.02 -1.62
CA THR A 118 -3.38 -8.66 -2.18
C THR A 118 -4.04 -8.72 -3.56
N THR A 119 -4.98 -7.82 -3.82
CA THR A 119 -5.68 -7.69 -5.11
C THR A 119 -5.36 -6.35 -5.78
N PHE A 120 -5.51 -6.31 -7.10
CA PHE A 120 -5.15 -5.18 -7.94
C PHE A 120 -6.28 -4.88 -8.93
N ASP A 121 -6.79 -3.66 -8.89
CA ASP A 121 -7.84 -3.21 -9.80
C ASP A 121 -7.52 -1.81 -10.32
N PHE A 122 -7.87 -1.51 -11.56
CA PHE A 122 -7.88 -0.12 -12.00
C PHE A 122 -9.04 0.63 -11.37
N LYS A 123 -8.78 1.81 -10.82
CA LYS A 123 -9.80 2.69 -10.22
C LYS A 123 -10.90 3.05 -11.21
N THR A 124 -10.51 3.24 -12.47
CA THR A 124 -11.39 3.42 -13.63
C THR A 124 -10.84 2.61 -14.80
N PRO A 125 -11.71 2.04 -15.66
CA PRO A 125 -11.24 1.33 -16.84
C PRO A 125 -10.31 2.20 -17.70
N VAL A 126 -9.21 1.61 -18.18
CA VAL A 126 -8.27 2.29 -19.07
C VAL A 126 -8.82 2.31 -20.49
N ASP A 127 -8.88 3.49 -21.10
CA ASP A 127 -9.25 3.61 -22.52
C ASP A 127 -8.11 3.11 -23.42
N THR A 128 -8.33 1.97 -24.06
CA THR A 128 -7.38 1.37 -25.00
C THR A 128 -7.83 1.47 -26.46
N ALA A 129 -8.90 2.23 -26.74
CA ALA A 129 -9.41 2.37 -28.12
C ALA A 129 -8.43 3.13 -29.04
N THR A 130 -7.63 4.04 -28.47
CA THR A 130 -6.66 4.86 -29.21
C THR A 130 -5.25 4.64 -28.70
N GLU A 131 -4.25 4.69 -29.61
CA GLU A 131 -2.84 4.61 -29.27
C GLU A 131 -2.41 5.79 -28.38
N GLY A 132 -1.35 5.60 -27.63
CA GLY A 132 -0.71 6.61 -26.79
C GLY A 132 -0.57 6.18 -25.32
N GLU A 133 0.05 7.03 -24.53
CA GLU A 133 0.20 6.85 -23.11
C GLU A 133 -1.08 7.27 -22.39
N LYS A 134 -1.58 6.40 -21.51
CA LYS A 134 -2.79 6.62 -20.71
C LYS A 134 -2.42 6.67 -19.25
N ASP A 135 -2.83 7.74 -18.57
CA ASP A 135 -2.75 7.83 -17.12
C ASP A 135 -3.86 6.98 -16.50
N ALA A 136 -3.48 6.18 -15.52
CA ALA A 136 -4.41 5.33 -14.77
C ALA A 136 -4.01 5.27 -13.30
N THR A 137 -4.89 4.74 -12.46
CA THR A 137 -4.61 4.50 -11.05
C THR A 137 -4.95 3.05 -10.74
N VAL A 138 -3.99 2.33 -10.18
CA VAL A 138 -4.21 1.00 -9.62
C VAL A 138 -4.56 1.12 -8.15
N VAL A 139 -5.66 0.50 -7.75
CA VAL A 139 -6.05 0.32 -6.34
C VAL A 139 -5.50 -1.03 -5.90
N VAL A 140 -4.53 -0.99 -5.00
CA VAL A 140 -3.96 -2.18 -4.35
C VAL A 140 -4.73 -2.40 -3.06
N THR A 141 -5.43 -3.52 -2.92
CA THR A 141 -6.19 -3.85 -1.72
C THR A 141 -5.51 -5.00 -0.99
N TYR A 142 -5.11 -4.75 0.25
CA TYR A 142 -4.41 -5.71 1.10
C TYR A 142 -5.37 -6.65 1.84
N PRO A 143 -4.86 -7.80 2.38
CA PRO A 143 -5.69 -8.76 3.12
C PRO A 143 -6.41 -8.18 4.35
N ASP A 144 -5.83 -7.16 5.00
CA ASP A 144 -6.45 -6.46 6.13
C ASP A 144 -7.55 -5.46 5.71
N GLY A 145 -7.78 -5.31 4.38
CA GLY A 145 -8.77 -4.40 3.79
C GLY A 145 -8.27 -2.98 3.54
N THR A 146 -7.06 -2.65 3.98
CA THR A 146 -6.45 -1.35 3.67
C THR A 146 -6.00 -1.26 2.22
N LYS A 147 -5.82 -0.04 1.70
CA LYS A 147 -5.59 0.18 0.27
C LYS A 147 -4.53 1.23 0.01
N ASP A 148 -3.81 1.05 -1.10
CA ASP A 148 -2.99 2.07 -1.73
C ASP A 148 -3.54 2.42 -3.10
N GLU A 149 -3.47 3.69 -3.48
CA GLU A 149 -3.75 4.16 -4.84
C GLU A 149 -2.44 4.53 -5.51
N VAL A 150 -2.10 3.81 -6.57
CA VAL A 150 -0.82 3.93 -7.27
C VAL A 150 -1.06 4.51 -8.66
N PRO A 151 -0.59 5.76 -8.93
CA PRO A 151 -0.62 6.31 -10.28
C PRO A 151 0.33 5.52 -11.19
N VAL A 152 -0.19 5.06 -12.33
CA VAL A 152 0.56 4.27 -13.31
C VAL A 152 0.33 4.80 -14.72
N LYS A 153 1.17 4.36 -15.65
CA LYS A 153 1.02 4.66 -17.08
C LYS A 153 0.90 3.38 -17.87
N VAL A 154 -0.14 3.32 -18.73
CA VAL A 154 -0.37 2.23 -19.66
C VAL A 154 -0.17 2.76 -21.07
N THR A 155 0.77 2.20 -21.82
CA THR A 155 1.01 2.57 -23.21
C THR A 155 0.18 1.68 -24.11
N VAL A 156 -0.68 2.29 -24.92
CA VAL A 156 -1.43 1.59 -25.98
C VAL A 156 -0.66 1.75 -27.28
N LYS A 157 -0.18 0.65 -27.84
CA LYS A 157 0.62 0.65 -29.06
C LYS A 157 0.22 -0.47 -30.00
N ASP A 158 -0.07 -0.12 -31.25
CA ASP A 158 -0.24 -1.10 -32.32
C ASP A 158 1.14 -1.64 -32.73
N PRO A 159 1.38 -2.95 -32.62
CA PRO A 159 2.67 -3.54 -32.95
C PRO A 159 2.95 -3.60 -34.45
N ARG A 160 1.93 -3.32 -35.30
CA ARG A 160 2.11 -3.33 -36.76
C ARG A 160 3.04 -2.20 -37.21
N SER A 161 3.80 -2.45 -38.24
CA SER A 161 4.62 -1.43 -38.90
C SER A 161 3.76 -0.35 -39.58
N ASP A 162 4.35 0.80 -39.90
CA ASP A 162 3.65 1.83 -40.64
C ASP A 162 3.25 1.34 -42.03
N ALA A 163 4.06 0.47 -42.67
CA ALA A 163 3.73 -0.15 -43.93
C ALA A 163 2.50 -1.07 -43.84
N ASP A 164 2.33 -1.77 -42.69
CA ASP A 164 1.16 -2.63 -42.45
C ASP A 164 -0.12 -1.84 -42.16
N LYS A 165 0.02 -0.63 -41.64
CA LYS A 165 -1.10 0.24 -41.24
C LYS A 165 -1.57 1.14 -42.38
N ASN A 166 -0.74 1.40 -43.39
CA ASN A 166 -0.97 2.34 -44.46
C ASN A 166 -0.90 1.66 -45.81
N ASP A 167 -1.72 2.11 -46.74
CA ASP A 167 -1.80 1.56 -48.09
C ASP A 167 -1.66 2.71 -49.10
N PRO A 168 -0.43 2.97 -49.60
CA PRO A 168 -0.22 3.99 -50.62
C PRO A 168 -0.99 3.69 -51.90
N THR A 169 -1.72 4.68 -52.41
CA THR A 169 -2.47 4.57 -53.66
C THR A 169 -1.73 5.19 -54.84
N ALA A 170 -1.78 4.53 -55.96
CA ALA A 170 -1.15 5.04 -57.18
C ALA A 170 -1.91 6.24 -57.76
N LYS A 171 -1.16 7.21 -58.28
CA LYS A 171 -1.66 8.39 -59.00
C LYS A 171 -0.88 8.54 -60.31
N ALA A 172 -1.59 8.74 -61.39
CA ALA A 172 -0.93 9.00 -62.67
C ALA A 172 -0.20 10.35 -62.67
N GLN A 173 1.04 10.36 -63.15
CA GLN A 173 1.87 11.54 -63.33
C GLN A 173 2.18 11.75 -64.81
N THR A 174 2.13 13.01 -65.28
CA THR A 174 2.53 13.37 -66.61
C THR A 174 3.73 14.31 -66.52
N VAL A 175 4.81 13.98 -67.22
CA VAL A 175 6.04 14.76 -67.26
C VAL A 175 6.45 15.06 -68.69
N THR A 176 7.25 16.09 -68.86
CA THR A 176 7.81 16.44 -70.19
C THR A 176 9.07 15.65 -70.49
N PRO A 177 9.36 15.38 -71.79
CA PRO A 177 10.59 14.70 -72.16
C PRO A 177 11.84 15.35 -71.60
N GLY A 178 12.74 14.56 -70.97
CA GLY A 178 13.99 15.02 -70.35
C GLY A 178 13.86 15.58 -68.95
N SER A 179 12.65 15.64 -68.34
CA SER A 179 12.48 16.01 -66.93
C SER A 179 12.62 14.79 -66.01
N THR A 180 13.03 15.04 -64.76
CA THR A 180 13.11 13.98 -63.72
C THR A 180 11.79 13.98 -62.95
N PRO A 181 11.00 12.88 -63.01
CA PRO A 181 9.75 12.80 -62.23
C PRO A 181 10.02 12.69 -60.74
N ASN A 182 9.15 13.29 -59.93
CA ASN A 182 9.15 13.15 -58.47
C ASN A 182 8.26 11.95 -58.09
N ALA A 183 8.80 10.99 -57.36
CA ALA A 183 8.08 9.77 -56.99
C ALA A 183 6.84 10.08 -56.13
N GLN A 184 6.89 11.09 -55.27
CA GLN A 184 5.76 11.52 -54.43
C GLN A 184 4.53 11.91 -55.24
N ASP A 185 4.72 12.51 -56.42
CA ASP A 185 3.62 12.94 -57.31
C ASP A 185 2.85 11.76 -57.91
N SER A 186 3.43 10.54 -57.88
CA SER A 186 2.77 9.29 -58.27
C SER A 186 1.98 8.61 -57.16
N ILE A 187 1.92 9.22 -55.94
CA ILE A 187 1.14 8.70 -54.80
C ILE A 187 -0.06 9.63 -54.60
N GLY A 188 -1.26 9.04 -54.58
CA GLY A 188 -2.52 9.78 -54.48
C GLY A 188 -2.94 10.23 -53.11
N ASN A 189 -2.51 9.53 -52.07
CA ASN A 189 -2.91 9.74 -50.68
C ASN A 189 -1.74 10.12 -49.75
N VAL A 190 -0.81 10.90 -50.25
CA VAL A 190 0.38 11.34 -49.45
C VAL A 190 -0.01 11.99 -48.13
N SER A 191 -1.11 12.76 -48.12
CA SER A 191 -1.59 13.43 -46.89
C SER A 191 -2.08 12.49 -45.80
N ASP A 192 -2.41 11.27 -46.16
CA ASP A 192 -2.94 10.25 -45.26
C ASP A 192 -1.81 9.37 -44.68
N LEU A 193 -0.61 9.49 -45.23
CA LEU A 193 0.55 8.74 -44.77
C LEU A 193 1.24 9.43 -43.61
N PRO A 194 1.94 8.66 -42.77
CA PRO A 194 2.67 9.22 -41.59
C PRO A 194 3.64 10.31 -42.02
N SER A 195 3.76 11.35 -41.16
CA SER A 195 4.74 12.44 -41.34
C SER A 195 6.15 11.86 -41.43
N GLY A 196 6.93 12.29 -42.45
CA GLY A 196 8.29 11.81 -42.66
C GLY A 196 8.37 10.58 -43.58
N THR A 197 7.25 10.13 -44.19
CA THR A 197 7.29 9.09 -45.23
C THR A 197 8.06 9.60 -46.47
N THR A 198 9.00 8.82 -46.96
CA THR A 198 9.88 9.14 -48.11
C THR A 198 9.77 8.08 -49.19
#